data_b07eef7df1bf5dadad0681248e39f1db
#
_entry.id   b07eef7df1bf5dadad0681248e39f1db
#
_cell.length_a   1.000
_cell.length_b   1.000
_cell.length_c   1.000
_cell.angle_alpha   90.00
_cell.angle_beta   90.00
_cell.angle_gamma   90.00
#
_symmetry.space_group_name_H-M   'P 1'
#
loop_
_entity.id
_entity.type
_entity.pdbx_description
1 polymer ?
#
loop_
_entity_poly.entity_id
_entity_poly.type
_entity_poly.pdbx_seq_one_letter_code
_entity_poly.pdbx_strand_id
1 'polypeptide(L)'
;MTWKNPSRAIISGRAKPLEYQNEAERGDRMDGLAIRPATPDDRSHLRPAIVELHEHERSLHSSRLPGEETADAYLDWMLAEVERSGAVLIAEAGGMFIGFAAGWIVEDNVIEETPDSNRFGLVSDICVLAPYRGRRIATRLLDALSERLCRAGVQRIRLSVLAANRIARAAYVHAGFTPYEVVYEKVVGADGAQISR
;
A
#
# COMPACT_ATOMS: atom_id res chain seq x y z
N MET A 1 8.35 18.55 -15.57
CA MET A 1 7.48 17.37 -15.41
C MET A 1 8.03 16.58 -14.22
N THR A 2 7.49 16.79 -13.03
CA THR A 2 7.96 16.10 -11.82
C THR A 2 7.15 14.82 -11.68
N TRP A 3 7.72 13.70 -12.06
CA TRP A 3 7.15 12.39 -11.80
C TRP A 3 7.17 12.15 -10.28
N LYS A 4 6.00 12.31 -9.66
CA LYS A 4 5.80 11.97 -8.25
C LYS A 4 5.38 10.51 -8.21
N ASN A 5 6.30 9.63 -7.80
CA ASN A 5 5.97 8.23 -7.55
C ASN A 5 5.24 8.11 -6.21
N PRO A 6 3.93 7.82 -6.20
CA PRO A 6 3.13 7.98 -5.02
C PRO A 6 2.66 6.68 -4.35
N SER A 7 3.14 5.49 -4.72
CA SER A 7 2.51 4.29 -4.17
C SER A 7 3.47 3.39 -3.40
N ARG A 8 3.10 3.08 -2.17
CA ARG A 8 3.80 2.12 -1.32
C ARG A 8 2.80 1.16 -0.69
N ALA A 9 3.03 -0.12 -0.86
CA ALA A 9 2.19 -1.11 -0.21
C ALA A 9 2.99 -2.30 0.30
N ILE A 10 2.74 -2.73 1.53
CA ILE A 10 3.32 -3.94 2.11
C ILE A 10 2.27 -4.93 2.55
N ILE A 11 2.46 -6.12 2.01
CA ILE A 11 2.06 -7.36 2.63
C ILE A 11 3.35 -8.15 2.83
N SER A 12 3.91 -8.18 4.05
CA SER A 12 5.11 -8.95 4.34
C SER A 12 4.75 -10.28 5.02
N GLY A 13 5.30 -11.38 4.54
CA GLY A 13 5.17 -12.69 5.14
C GLY A 13 6.52 -13.39 5.23
N ARG A 14 6.81 -13.99 6.39
CA ARG A 14 7.86 -15.01 6.48
C ARG A 14 7.31 -16.31 5.90
N ALA A 15 7.89 -16.79 4.81
CA ALA A 15 7.59 -18.11 4.28
C ALA A 15 8.11 -19.18 5.24
N LYS A 16 7.21 -20.02 5.75
CA LYS A 16 7.54 -21.42 6.11
C LYS A 16 7.21 -22.30 4.90
N PRO A 17 8.00 -23.36 4.64
CA PRO A 17 7.71 -24.25 3.50
C PRO A 17 6.45 -25.07 3.75
N LEU A 18 5.58 -25.08 2.79
CA LEU A 18 4.62 -26.09 2.33
C LEU A 18 4.15 -27.19 3.30
N GLU A 19 2.95 -26.97 3.85
CA GLU A 19 1.92 -28.01 3.87
C GLU A 19 0.61 -27.37 3.40
N TYR A 20 0.43 -27.32 2.09
CA TYR A 20 -0.75 -26.79 1.45
C TYR A 20 -1.73 -27.91 1.13
N GLN A 21 -2.32 -28.51 2.18
CA GLN A 21 -3.49 -29.37 2.03
C GLN A 21 -4.46 -29.12 3.20
N ASN A 22 -5.70 -28.70 2.87
CA ASN A 22 -6.88 -28.69 3.70
C ASN A 22 -7.11 -27.57 4.74
N GLU A 23 -6.80 -26.29 4.45
CA GLU A 23 -7.34 -25.16 5.24
C GLU A 23 -8.42 -24.34 4.52
N ALA A 24 -8.93 -24.78 3.39
CA ALA A 24 -9.97 -24.07 2.64
C ALA A 24 -11.37 -24.09 3.33
N GLU A 25 -11.53 -24.83 4.42
CA GLU A 25 -12.84 -25.01 5.10
C GLU A 25 -12.90 -24.50 6.55
N ARG A 26 -11.82 -23.99 7.12
CA ARG A 26 -11.92 -23.26 8.40
C ARG A 26 -12.23 -21.81 8.09
N GLY A 27 -13.52 -21.49 8.08
CA GLY A 27 -14.02 -20.13 7.94
C GLY A 27 -13.29 -19.20 8.90
N ASP A 28 -12.37 -18.39 8.35
CA ASP A 28 -11.64 -17.36 9.08
C ASP A 28 -12.60 -16.17 9.35
N ARG A 29 -13.60 -16.41 10.19
CA ARG A 29 -14.33 -15.35 10.85
C ARG A 29 -13.42 -14.83 11.95
N MET A 30 -12.65 -13.80 11.63
CA MET A 30 -12.15 -12.92 12.67
C MET A 30 -13.38 -12.24 13.31
N ASP A 31 -13.91 -12.85 14.38
CA ASP A 31 -14.99 -12.24 15.14
C ASP A 31 -14.55 -10.85 15.58
N GLY A 32 -15.28 -9.82 15.13
CA GLY A 32 -14.99 -8.43 15.44
C GLY A 32 -14.02 -7.69 14.52
N LEU A 33 -13.69 -8.22 13.30
CA LEU A 33 -12.95 -7.41 12.31
C LEU A 33 -13.84 -6.28 11.78
N ALA A 34 -13.48 -5.04 12.10
CA ALA A 34 -14.10 -3.82 11.60
C ALA A 34 -13.12 -3.04 10.71
N ILE A 35 -13.66 -2.36 9.69
CA ILE A 35 -12.94 -1.36 8.91
C ILE A 35 -13.69 -0.04 9.09
N ARG A 36 -12.98 1.00 9.53
CA ARG A 36 -13.52 2.33 9.77
C ARG A 36 -12.61 3.43 9.22
N PRO A 37 -13.14 4.63 8.97
CA PRO A 37 -12.29 5.80 8.74
C PRO A 37 -11.37 6.07 9.93
N ALA A 38 -10.17 6.57 9.65
CA ALA A 38 -9.25 7.04 10.68
C ALA A 38 -9.79 8.31 11.35
N THR A 39 -9.42 8.48 12.61
CA THR A 39 -9.61 9.67 13.43
C THR A 39 -8.25 10.30 13.78
N PRO A 40 -8.18 11.54 14.30
CA PRO A 40 -6.91 12.10 14.76
C PRO A 40 -6.17 11.25 15.80
N ASP A 41 -6.89 10.50 16.64
CA ASP A 41 -6.33 9.65 17.68
C ASP A 41 -5.53 8.45 17.10
N ASP A 42 -5.84 8.04 15.86
CA ASP A 42 -5.16 6.95 15.19
C ASP A 42 -3.72 7.30 14.77
N ARG A 43 -3.32 8.57 14.83
CA ARG A 43 -1.96 8.99 14.49
C ARG A 43 -0.90 8.22 15.26
N SER A 44 -1.15 7.93 16.53
CA SER A 44 -0.26 7.16 17.40
C SER A 44 -0.06 5.70 16.93
N HIS A 45 -1.03 5.13 16.22
CA HIS A 45 -0.97 3.80 15.62
C HIS A 45 -0.42 3.81 14.19
N LEU A 46 -0.73 4.86 13.43
CA LEU A 46 -0.27 5.01 12.04
C LEU A 46 1.25 5.18 11.95
N ARG A 47 1.85 6.01 12.84
CA ARG A 47 3.29 6.25 12.81
C ARG A 47 4.14 4.96 12.89
N PRO A 48 3.98 4.09 13.91
CA PRO A 48 4.75 2.84 13.96
C PRO A 48 4.44 1.89 12.81
N ALA A 49 3.21 1.87 12.28
CA ALA A 49 2.87 1.07 11.12
C ALA A 49 3.58 1.57 9.85
N ILE A 50 3.76 2.89 9.69
CA ILE A 50 4.55 3.49 8.61
C ILE A 50 6.04 3.17 8.77
N VAL A 51 6.58 3.20 9.99
CA VAL A 51 7.96 2.75 10.26
C VAL A 51 8.15 1.29 9.80
N GLU A 52 7.25 0.39 10.20
CA GLU A 52 7.29 -1.03 9.78
C GLU A 52 7.23 -1.16 8.25
N LEU A 53 6.38 -0.35 7.62
CA LEU A 53 6.23 -0.28 6.17
C LEU A 53 7.54 0.14 5.50
N HIS A 54 8.15 1.22 5.92
CA HIS A 54 9.39 1.74 5.34
C HIS A 54 10.57 0.79 5.57
N GLU A 55 10.70 0.18 6.75
CA GLU A 55 11.76 -0.78 7.03
C GLU A 55 11.62 -2.04 6.17
N HIS A 56 10.41 -2.51 5.92
CA HIS A 56 10.23 -3.61 4.99
C HIS A 56 10.66 -3.22 3.57
N GLU A 57 10.22 -2.07 3.04
CA GLU A 57 10.66 -1.59 1.73
C GLU A 57 12.17 -1.42 1.64
N ARG A 58 12.79 -0.90 2.70
CA ARG A 58 14.24 -0.77 2.82
C ARG A 58 14.95 -2.12 2.72
N SER A 59 14.37 -3.17 3.28
CA SER A 59 14.88 -4.52 3.14
C SER A 59 14.81 -5.07 1.71
N LEU A 60 13.97 -4.49 0.87
CA LEU A 60 13.75 -4.91 -0.53
C LEU A 60 14.53 -4.07 -1.55
N HIS A 61 14.87 -2.82 -1.22
CA HIS A 61 15.54 -1.92 -2.16
C HIS A 61 16.42 -0.88 -1.46
N SER A 62 17.64 -0.72 -1.96
CA SER A 62 18.67 0.15 -1.36
C SER A 62 18.40 1.65 -1.47
N SER A 63 17.41 2.09 -2.26
CA SER A 63 17.01 3.50 -2.37
C SER A 63 16.15 3.98 -1.21
N ARG A 64 15.77 3.10 -0.28
CA ARG A 64 14.88 3.45 0.83
C ARG A 64 15.66 3.88 2.06
N LEU A 65 15.25 4.98 2.66
CA LEU A 65 15.78 5.50 3.93
C LEU A 65 15.19 4.71 5.13
N PRO A 66 15.83 4.78 6.30
CA PRO A 66 15.28 4.21 7.52
C PRO A 66 13.89 4.74 7.85
N GLY A 67 13.00 3.86 8.31
CA GLY A 67 11.61 4.20 8.61
C GLY A 67 11.48 5.23 9.70
N GLU A 68 12.29 5.14 10.75
CA GLU A 68 12.29 6.12 11.87
C GLU A 68 12.65 7.54 11.42
N GLU A 69 13.50 7.69 10.41
CA GLU A 69 13.90 9.00 9.88
C GLU A 69 12.83 9.64 8.99
N THR A 70 11.93 8.85 8.41
CA THR A 70 11.01 9.30 7.39
C THR A 70 9.55 9.33 7.81
N ALA A 71 9.17 8.56 8.84
CA ALA A 71 7.77 8.29 9.17
C ALA A 71 6.96 9.53 9.53
N ASP A 72 7.52 10.48 10.30
CA ASP A 72 6.77 11.66 10.73
C ASP A 72 6.46 12.58 9.56
N ALA A 73 7.47 12.94 8.76
CA ALA A 73 7.29 13.78 7.57
C ALA A 73 6.41 13.11 6.52
N TYR A 74 6.52 11.80 6.38
CA TYR A 74 5.69 11.02 5.47
C TYR A 74 4.22 10.99 5.92
N LEU A 75 3.98 10.74 7.21
CA LEU A 75 2.63 10.73 7.79
C LEU A 75 1.95 12.08 7.63
N ASP A 76 2.65 13.19 7.90
CA ASP A 76 2.12 14.54 7.72
C ASP A 76 1.73 14.80 6.25
N TRP A 77 2.60 14.43 5.32
CA TRP A 77 2.32 14.54 3.89
C TRP A 77 1.14 13.67 3.46
N MET A 78 1.10 12.40 3.88
CA MET A 78 0.01 11.47 3.55
C MET A 78 -1.33 11.98 4.06
N LEU A 79 -1.40 12.47 5.31
CA LEU A 79 -2.63 12.99 5.88
C LEU A 79 -3.10 14.25 5.15
N ALA A 80 -2.18 15.13 4.72
CA ALA A 80 -2.53 16.30 3.92
C ALA A 80 -3.09 15.94 2.54
N GLU A 81 -2.55 14.90 1.87
CA GLU A 81 -3.11 14.41 0.60
C GLU A 81 -4.50 13.80 0.80
N VAL A 82 -4.67 13.01 1.86
CA VAL A 82 -5.95 12.39 2.23
C VAL A 82 -7.03 13.43 2.53
N GLU A 83 -6.69 14.50 3.26
CA GLU A 83 -7.63 15.58 3.59
C GLU A 83 -8.20 16.25 2.33
N ARG A 84 -7.41 16.36 1.28
CA ARG A 84 -7.82 16.99 0.01
C ARG A 84 -8.82 16.16 -0.79
N SER A 85 -8.62 14.84 -0.88
CA SER A 85 -9.43 14.01 -1.79
C SER A 85 -9.41 12.51 -1.48
N GLY A 86 -9.14 12.11 -0.23
CA GLY A 86 -8.89 10.71 0.06
C GLY A 86 -9.51 10.16 1.35
N ALA A 87 -8.93 9.08 1.81
CA ALA A 87 -9.23 8.47 3.09
C ALA A 87 -8.05 7.65 3.64
N VAL A 88 -7.95 7.61 4.97
CA VAL A 88 -7.28 6.53 5.68
C VAL A 88 -8.34 5.63 6.28
N LEU A 89 -8.25 4.33 6.03
CA LEU A 89 -9.10 3.31 6.63
C LEU A 89 -8.27 2.49 7.62
N ILE A 90 -8.83 2.28 8.80
CA ILE A 90 -8.24 1.47 9.88
C ILE A 90 -8.93 0.12 9.91
N ALA A 91 -8.16 -0.95 10.00
CA ALA A 91 -8.64 -2.28 10.34
C ALA A 91 -8.43 -2.53 11.83
N GLU A 92 -9.47 -2.97 12.50
CA GLU A 92 -9.49 -3.31 13.93
C GLU A 92 -9.99 -4.71 14.17
N ALA A 93 -9.45 -5.38 15.17
CA ALA A 93 -9.98 -6.64 15.72
C ALA A 93 -10.09 -6.52 17.23
N GLY A 94 -11.31 -6.69 17.75
CA GLY A 94 -11.56 -6.53 19.18
C GLY A 94 -11.18 -5.14 19.73
N GLY A 95 -11.32 -4.08 18.92
CA GLY A 95 -10.95 -2.72 19.29
C GLY A 95 -9.44 -2.41 19.21
N MET A 96 -8.64 -3.38 18.76
CA MET A 96 -7.19 -3.16 18.56
C MET A 96 -6.88 -2.83 17.11
N PHE A 97 -6.02 -1.85 16.88
CA PHE A 97 -5.46 -1.54 15.57
C PHE A 97 -4.64 -2.73 15.04
N ILE A 98 -4.96 -3.20 13.83
CA ILE A 98 -4.29 -4.33 13.20
C ILE A 98 -3.76 -4.01 11.79
N GLY A 99 -4.07 -2.84 11.25
CA GLY A 99 -3.59 -2.40 9.96
C GLY A 99 -4.33 -1.18 9.44
N PHE A 100 -3.86 -0.65 8.32
CA PHE A 100 -4.50 0.48 7.64
C PHE A 100 -4.31 0.42 6.14
N ALA A 101 -5.13 1.18 5.40
CA ALA A 101 -4.89 1.57 4.02
C ALA A 101 -5.14 3.07 3.86
N ALA A 102 -4.31 3.73 3.03
CA ALA A 102 -4.46 5.12 2.69
C ALA A 102 -4.49 5.30 1.17
N GLY A 103 -5.26 6.29 0.71
CA GLY A 103 -5.32 6.61 -0.71
C GLY A 103 -6.15 7.86 -0.97
N TRP A 104 -5.99 8.42 -2.15
CA TRP A 104 -6.66 9.65 -2.59
C TRP A 104 -6.84 9.69 -4.10
N ILE A 105 -7.53 10.70 -4.59
CA ILE A 105 -7.70 10.93 -6.02
C ILE A 105 -6.50 11.71 -6.53
N VAL A 106 -5.93 11.21 -7.62
CA VAL A 106 -4.90 11.89 -8.40
C VAL A 106 -5.51 12.42 -9.68
N GLU A 107 -5.19 13.66 -10.01
CA GLU A 107 -5.51 14.29 -11.29
C GLU A 107 -4.21 14.64 -11.99
N ASP A 108 -3.92 13.92 -13.07
CA ASP A 108 -2.78 14.13 -13.95
C ASP A 108 -3.22 14.88 -15.22
N ASN A 109 -2.25 15.29 -16.01
CA ASN A 109 -2.47 15.92 -17.32
C ASN A 109 -1.51 15.33 -18.35
N VAL A 110 -1.58 14.01 -18.50
CA VAL A 110 -0.78 13.27 -19.47
C VAL A 110 -1.50 13.32 -20.81
N ILE A 111 -0.84 13.91 -21.83
CA ILE A 111 -1.50 14.26 -23.12
C ILE A 111 -1.98 13.02 -23.87
N GLU A 112 -1.25 11.90 -23.77
CA GLU A 112 -1.58 10.62 -24.43
C GLU A 112 -2.61 9.77 -23.68
N GLU A 113 -3.00 10.17 -22.47
CA GLU A 113 -3.94 9.42 -21.65
C GLU A 113 -5.39 9.89 -21.86
N THR A 114 -6.32 8.97 -21.68
CA THR A 114 -7.76 9.30 -21.68
C THR A 114 -8.16 10.08 -20.42
N PRO A 115 -9.26 10.85 -20.45
CA PRO A 115 -9.70 11.62 -19.27
C PRO A 115 -9.92 10.76 -18.02
N ASP A 116 -10.46 9.53 -18.18
CA ASP A 116 -10.66 8.59 -17.08
C ASP A 116 -9.36 7.94 -16.59
N SER A 117 -8.30 7.96 -17.40
CA SER A 117 -6.96 7.55 -17.02
C SER A 117 -6.19 8.68 -16.30
N ASN A 118 -6.43 9.93 -16.68
CA ASN A 118 -5.84 11.10 -16.03
C ASN A 118 -6.47 11.39 -14.65
N ARG A 119 -7.60 10.79 -14.29
CA ARG A 119 -8.24 10.93 -12.99
C ARG A 119 -8.50 9.57 -12.38
N PHE A 120 -7.67 9.16 -11.42
CA PHE A 120 -7.71 7.83 -10.82
C PHE A 120 -7.59 7.88 -9.30
N GLY A 121 -8.05 6.82 -8.64
CA GLY A 121 -7.81 6.59 -7.24
C GLY A 121 -6.44 5.93 -7.04
N LEU A 122 -5.61 6.54 -6.21
CA LEU A 122 -4.33 6.01 -5.82
C LEU A 122 -4.44 5.33 -4.47
N VAL A 123 -4.10 4.04 -4.39
CA VAL A 123 -3.78 3.40 -3.11
C VAL A 123 -2.30 3.67 -2.84
N SER A 124 -2.04 4.57 -1.90
CA SER A 124 -0.68 4.98 -1.53
C SER A 124 -0.03 3.96 -0.62
N ASP A 125 -0.73 3.57 0.43
CA ASP A 125 -0.21 2.72 1.49
C ASP A 125 -1.21 1.65 1.90
N ILE A 126 -0.67 0.48 2.23
CA ILE A 126 -1.41 -0.59 2.89
C ILE A 126 -0.46 -1.37 3.80
N CYS A 127 -0.82 -1.47 5.05
CA CYS A 127 -0.06 -2.20 6.05
C CYS A 127 -0.99 -3.08 6.89
N VAL A 128 -0.62 -4.34 7.09
CA VAL A 128 -1.25 -5.24 8.06
C VAL A 128 -0.16 -5.72 9.00
N LEU A 129 -0.37 -5.53 10.30
CA LEU A 129 0.58 -5.92 11.33
C LEU A 129 0.89 -7.43 11.27
N ALA A 130 2.15 -7.79 11.51
CA ALA A 130 2.66 -9.14 11.31
C ALA A 130 1.81 -10.28 11.90
N PRO A 131 1.26 -10.19 13.13
CA PRO A 131 0.44 -11.25 13.72
C PRO A 131 -0.90 -11.51 13.00
N TYR A 132 -1.34 -10.55 12.16
CA TYR A 132 -2.66 -10.58 11.50
C TYR A 132 -2.59 -10.84 10.00
N ARG A 133 -1.38 -11.06 9.45
CA ARG A 133 -1.18 -11.34 8.03
C ARG A 133 -1.72 -12.72 7.64
N GLY A 134 -1.96 -12.92 6.34
CA GLY A 134 -2.52 -14.18 5.83
C GLY A 134 -4.03 -14.35 6.02
N ARG A 135 -4.75 -13.36 6.57
CA ARG A 135 -6.17 -13.40 6.90
C ARG A 135 -7.03 -12.52 6.00
N ARG A 136 -6.57 -12.22 4.78
CA ARG A 136 -7.28 -11.40 3.79
C ARG A 136 -7.64 -9.96 4.24
N ILE A 137 -7.03 -9.46 5.32
CA ILE A 137 -7.30 -8.11 5.85
C ILE A 137 -6.91 -7.05 4.83
N ALA A 138 -5.74 -7.21 4.17
CA ALA A 138 -5.30 -6.31 3.13
C ALA A 138 -6.29 -6.24 1.96
N THR A 139 -6.83 -7.38 1.51
CA THR A 139 -7.86 -7.40 0.46
C THR A 139 -9.09 -6.62 0.89
N ARG A 140 -9.59 -6.83 2.11
CA ARG A 140 -10.75 -6.10 2.63
C ARG A 140 -10.49 -4.59 2.76
N LEU A 141 -9.28 -4.19 3.17
CA LEU A 141 -8.89 -2.77 3.19
C LEU A 141 -8.85 -2.18 1.77
N LEU A 142 -8.27 -2.92 0.81
CA LEU A 142 -8.23 -2.52 -0.60
C LEU A 142 -9.64 -2.36 -1.18
N ASP A 143 -10.52 -3.32 -0.93
CA ASP A 143 -11.90 -3.29 -1.43
C ASP A 143 -12.66 -2.07 -0.86
N ALA A 144 -12.58 -1.86 0.46
CA ALA A 144 -13.24 -0.75 1.13
C ALA A 144 -12.71 0.63 0.67
N LEU A 145 -11.39 0.76 0.49
CA LEU A 145 -10.78 1.99 0.00
C LEU A 145 -11.12 2.24 -1.47
N SER A 146 -11.05 1.20 -2.30
CA SER A 146 -11.42 1.27 -3.72
C SER A 146 -12.88 1.69 -3.90
N GLU A 147 -13.79 1.08 -3.13
CA GLU A 147 -15.21 1.45 -3.14
C GLU A 147 -15.43 2.92 -2.77
N ARG A 148 -14.72 3.41 -1.76
CA ARG A 148 -14.80 4.82 -1.35
C ARG A 148 -14.32 5.77 -2.45
N LEU A 149 -13.18 5.46 -3.08
CA LEU A 149 -12.64 6.27 -4.17
C LEU A 149 -13.53 6.21 -5.42
N CYS A 150 -14.09 5.04 -5.75
CA CYS A 150 -15.05 4.89 -6.85
C CYS A 150 -16.33 5.71 -6.63
N ARG A 151 -16.85 5.77 -5.40
CA ARG A 151 -18.00 6.65 -5.06
C ARG A 151 -17.69 8.14 -5.28
N ALA A 152 -16.42 8.54 -5.22
CA ALA A 152 -15.98 9.89 -5.57
C ALA A 152 -15.77 10.10 -7.08
N GLY A 153 -16.18 9.12 -7.91
CA GLY A 153 -16.29 9.24 -9.36
C GLY A 153 -15.04 8.82 -10.15
N VAL A 154 -14.06 8.15 -9.52
CA VAL A 154 -12.95 7.56 -10.30
C VAL A 154 -13.37 6.21 -10.90
N GLN A 155 -12.83 5.90 -12.07
CA GLN A 155 -13.08 4.64 -12.79
C GLN A 155 -11.87 3.70 -12.76
N ARG A 156 -10.73 4.18 -12.28
CA ARG A 156 -9.47 3.45 -12.20
C ARG A 156 -8.87 3.57 -10.82
N ILE A 157 -8.37 2.45 -10.31
CA ILE A 157 -7.59 2.40 -9.07
C ILE A 157 -6.18 1.95 -9.44
N ARG A 158 -5.19 2.69 -9.00
CA ARG A 158 -3.76 2.39 -9.22
C ARG A 158 -3.04 2.23 -7.89
N LEU A 159 -2.03 1.39 -7.90
CA LEU A 159 -1.04 1.26 -6.83
C LEU A 159 0.31 0.90 -7.43
N SER A 160 1.39 1.22 -6.72
CA SER A 160 2.72 0.77 -7.10
C SER A 160 3.31 -0.16 -6.04
N VAL A 161 4.22 -1.02 -6.45
CA VAL A 161 4.88 -1.98 -5.57
C VAL A 161 6.31 -2.22 -6.05
N LEU A 162 7.25 -2.32 -5.11
CA LEU A 162 8.61 -2.74 -5.45
C LEU A 162 8.60 -4.11 -6.14
N ALA A 163 9.32 -4.25 -7.23
CA ALA A 163 9.36 -5.49 -8.02
C ALA A 163 9.77 -6.72 -7.18
N ALA A 164 10.62 -6.51 -6.16
CA ALA A 164 11.05 -7.54 -5.22
C ALA A 164 9.97 -7.96 -4.21
N ASN A 165 8.89 -7.17 -4.02
CA ASN A 165 7.81 -7.50 -3.10
C ASN A 165 6.83 -8.52 -3.72
N ARG A 166 7.27 -9.76 -3.82
CA ARG A 166 6.49 -10.85 -4.45
C ARG A 166 5.16 -11.12 -3.74
N ILE A 167 5.13 -10.94 -2.42
CA ILE A 167 3.95 -11.20 -1.59
C ILE A 167 2.87 -10.17 -1.87
N ALA A 168 3.21 -8.88 -1.85
CA ALA A 168 2.27 -7.82 -2.17
C ALA A 168 1.76 -7.95 -3.63
N ARG A 169 2.65 -8.21 -4.58
CA ARG A 169 2.28 -8.44 -5.99
C ARG A 169 1.28 -9.58 -6.16
N ALA A 170 1.49 -10.70 -5.49
CA ALA A 170 0.55 -11.84 -5.52
C ALA A 170 -0.81 -11.45 -4.91
N ALA A 171 -0.82 -10.71 -3.80
CA ALA A 171 -2.05 -10.25 -3.17
C ALA A 171 -2.83 -9.29 -4.06
N TYR A 172 -2.16 -8.39 -4.80
CA TYR A 172 -2.83 -7.47 -5.73
C TYR A 172 -3.45 -8.19 -6.92
N VAL A 173 -2.75 -9.15 -7.50
CA VAL A 173 -3.32 -10.01 -8.57
C VAL A 173 -4.56 -10.75 -8.04
N HIS A 174 -4.49 -11.27 -6.81
CA HIS A 174 -5.64 -11.94 -6.17
C HIS A 174 -6.81 -10.97 -5.89
N ALA A 175 -6.53 -9.70 -5.62
CA ALA A 175 -7.51 -8.63 -5.48
C ALA A 175 -8.01 -8.05 -6.82
N GLY A 176 -7.64 -8.65 -7.96
CA GLY A 176 -8.12 -8.25 -9.29
C GLY A 176 -7.29 -7.16 -9.97
N PHE A 177 -6.17 -6.74 -9.40
CA PHE A 177 -5.27 -5.79 -10.08
C PHE A 177 -4.45 -6.49 -11.17
N THR A 178 -4.25 -5.80 -12.27
CA THR A 178 -3.36 -6.24 -13.36
C THR A 178 -2.20 -5.26 -13.51
N PRO A 179 -1.02 -5.73 -13.94
CA PRO A 179 0.10 -4.83 -14.23
C PRO A 179 -0.32 -3.79 -15.29
N TYR A 180 -0.07 -2.52 -15.00
CA TYR A 180 -0.39 -1.42 -15.89
C TYR A 180 0.88 -0.80 -16.47
N GLU A 181 1.87 -0.50 -15.63
CA GLU A 181 3.14 0.10 -16.02
C GLU A 181 4.29 -0.63 -15.34
N VAL A 182 5.45 -0.68 -15.99
CA VAL A 182 6.67 -1.28 -15.42
C VAL A 182 7.80 -0.28 -15.47
N VAL A 183 8.40 0.01 -14.32
CA VAL A 183 9.55 0.90 -14.18
C VAL A 183 10.83 0.08 -14.09
N TYR A 184 11.81 0.38 -14.92
CA TYR A 184 13.15 -0.19 -14.86
C TYR A 184 14.13 0.85 -14.33
N GLU A 185 15.02 0.43 -13.45
CA GLU A 185 16.08 1.27 -12.88
C GLU A 185 17.46 0.76 -13.33
N LYS A 186 18.33 1.68 -13.68
CA LYS A 186 19.77 1.43 -13.88
C LYS A 186 20.55 2.38 -12.98
N VAL A 187 21.30 1.83 -12.03
CA VAL A 187 22.21 2.63 -11.21
C VAL A 187 23.47 2.95 -12.04
N VAL A 188 23.78 4.23 -12.16
CA VAL A 188 24.99 4.72 -12.81
C VAL A 188 25.87 5.38 -11.74
N GLY A 189 27.18 5.07 -11.74
CA GLY A 189 28.16 5.72 -10.87
C GLY A 189 28.33 7.20 -11.21
N ALA A 190 28.97 7.96 -10.33
CA ALA A 190 29.28 9.37 -10.56
C ALA A 190 30.08 9.63 -11.85
N ASP A 191 30.86 8.63 -12.30
CA ASP A 191 31.64 8.67 -13.53
C ASP A 191 30.94 8.04 -14.74
N GLY A 192 29.63 7.77 -14.66
CA GLY A 192 28.86 7.12 -15.72
C GLY A 192 29.14 5.62 -15.89
N ALA A 193 29.97 5.03 -15.05
CA ALA A 193 30.26 3.60 -15.07
C ALA A 193 29.09 2.78 -14.50
N GLN A 194 28.77 1.65 -15.13
CA GLN A 194 27.76 0.73 -14.64
C GLN A 194 28.28 0.02 -13.38
N ILE A 195 27.59 0.21 -12.26
CA ILE A 195 27.89 -0.55 -11.03
C ILE A 195 27.25 -1.93 -11.18
N SER A 196 28.08 -2.95 -11.46
CA SER A 196 27.64 -4.36 -11.42
C SER A 196 27.36 -4.76 -9.97
N ARG A 197 26.22 -5.36 -9.73
CA ARG A 197 25.90 -6.04 -8.48
C ARG A 197 26.15 -7.54 -8.62
#